data_2ed8085f70c4ab565c0c567869f31c95
#
_entry.id   2ed8085f70c4ab565c0c567869f31c95
#
_cell.length_a   1.000
_cell.length_b   1.000
_cell.length_c   1.000
_cell.angle_alpha   90.00
_cell.angle_beta   90.00
_cell.angle_gamma   90.00
#
_symmetry.space_group_name_H-M   'P 1'
#
loop_
_entity.id
_entity.type
_entity.pdbx_description
1 polymer ?
#
loop_
_entity_poly.entity_id
_entity_poly.type
_entity_poly.pdbx_seq_one_letter_code
_entity_poly.pdbx_strand_id
1 'polypeptide(L)'
;MYNLLNGIRISQSSENYHYRAYFETLLTYATDARDSHLKMANCELDEGKLLAGDCSKPDEVSNTGFLARWNHVNKSQEVHMYGRLLADICNVPTHIINGVKMHIKLTPRSTC
;
A
#
# COMPACT_ATOMS: atom_id res chain seq x y z
N MET A 1 -10.54 -6.12 -2.16
CA MET A 1 -10.96 -5.78 -0.78
C MET A 1 -12.44 -5.51 -0.75
N TYR A 2 -13.17 -5.95 0.25
CA TYR A 2 -14.55 -5.55 0.51
C TYR A 2 -14.87 -5.48 1.99
N ASN A 3 -15.82 -4.63 2.34
CA ASN A 3 -16.24 -4.38 3.72
C ASN A 3 -17.70 -4.79 3.90
N LEU A 4 -17.99 -5.43 5.01
CA LEU A 4 -19.32 -5.86 5.41
C LEU A 4 -19.67 -5.21 6.75
N LEU A 5 -20.87 -4.68 6.88
CA LEU A 5 -21.49 -4.29 8.15
C LEU A 5 -22.68 -5.19 8.40
N ASN A 6 -22.69 -5.88 9.52
CA ASN A 6 -23.74 -6.85 9.90
C ASN A 6 -24.11 -7.84 8.78
N GLY A 7 -23.10 -8.27 8.00
CA GLY A 7 -23.30 -9.15 6.87
C GLY A 7 -23.74 -8.48 5.56
N ILE A 8 -24.06 -7.20 5.58
CA ILE A 8 -24.42 -6.44 4.38
C ILE A 8 -23.17 -5.83 3.77
N ARG A 9 -22.98 -6.04 2.47
CA ARG A 9 -21.85 -5.47 1.75
C ARG A 9 -22.05 -4.00 1.50
N ILE A 10 -21.15 -3.16 2.02
CA ILE A 10 -21.20 -1.70 1.91
C ILE A 10 -20.21 -1.14 0.89
N SER A 11 -19.14 -1.86 0.58
CA SER A 11 -18.20 -1.46 -0.46
C SER A 11 -18.43 -2.26 -1.72
N GLN A 12 -18.34 -1.60 -2.88
CA GLN A 12 -18.32 -2.31 -4.14
C GLN A 12 -17.07 -3.21 -4.18
N SER A 13 -17.23 -4.42 -4.73
CA SER A 13 -16.10 -5.30 -5.00
C SER A 13 -15.38 -4.81 -6.24
N SER A 14 -14.83 -3.63 -6.21
CA SER A 14 -13.93 -3.23 -7.27
C SER A 14 -12.59 -3.90 -7.03
N GLU A 15 -12.09 -4.59 -8.02
CA GLU A 15 -10.71 -5.11 -8.00
C GLU A 15 -9.69 -3.98 -8.03
N ASN A 16 -10.15 -2.74 -8.13
CA ASN A 16 -9.36 -1.53 -8.30
C ASN A 16 -8.96 -0.84 -7.00
N TYR A 17 -9.18 -1.48 -5.84
CA TYR A 17 -8.79 -0.90 -4.54
C TYR A 17 -7.32 -0.45 -4.50
N HIS A 18 -6.42 -1.24 -5.07
CA HIS A 18 -4.99 -0.94 -5.09
C HIS A 18 -4.66 0.31 -5.92
N TYR A 19 -5.32 0.52 -7.05
CA TYR A 19 -5.15 1.74 -7.86
C TYR A 19 -5.66 2.96 -7.11
N ARG A 20 -6.86 2.85 -6.53
CA ARG A 20 -7.43 3.93 -5.73
C ARG A 20 -6.52 4.30 -4.57
N ALA A 21 -6.06 3.31 -3.82
CA ALA A 21 -5.15 3.52 -2.69
C ALA A 21 -3.85 4.20 -3.12
N TYR A 22 -3.30 3.78 -4.24
CA TYR A 22 -2.10 4.38 -4.81
C TYR A 22 -2.30 5.85 -5.20
N PHE A 23 -3.35 6.15 -5.96
CA PHE A 23 -3.65 7.52 -6.37
C PHE A 23 -3.98 8.42 -5.18
N GLU A 24 -4.79 7.94 -4.24
CA GLU A 24 -5.13 8.69 -3.03
C GLU A 24 -3.87 9.00 -2.21
N THR A 25 -2.96 8.04 -2.08
CA THR A 25 -1.68 8.26 -1.41
C THR A 25 -0.82 9.29 -2.15
N LEU A 26 -0.71 9.21 -3.47
CA LEU A 26 0.07 10.15 -4.26
C LEU A 26 -0.45 11.59 -4.18
N LEU A 27 -1.78 11.76 -4.20
CA LEU A 27 -2.42 13.07 -4.24
C LEU A 27 -2.55 13.71 -2.86
N THR A 28 -2.66 12.90 -1.81
CA THR A 28 -2.92 13.40 -0.45
C THR A 28 -1.64 13.71 0.31
N TYR A 29 -0.58 12.96 0.07
CA TYR A 29 0.65 13.06 0.86
C TYR A 29 1.75 13.79 0.11
N ALA A 30 2.36 14.76 0.79
CA ALA A 30 3.55 15.47 0.33
C ALA A 30 4.84 14.63 0.55
N THR A 31 5.96 15.16 0.08
CA THR A 31 7.29 14.52 0.20
C THR A 31 7.67 14.17 1.64
N ASP A 32 7.36 15.05 2.60
CA ASP A 32 7.68 14.85 4.02
C ASP A 32 7.02 13.60 4.60
N ALA A 33 5.79 13.27 4.13
CA ALA A 33 5.10 12.06 4.54
C ALA A 33 5.75 10.79 3.98
N ARG A 34 6.34 10.87 2.78
CA ARG A 34 7.10 9.77 2.17
C ARG A 34 8.37 9.47 2.95
N ASP A 35 9.03 10.54 3.42
CA ASP A 35 10.26 10.40 4.21
C ASP A 35 10.04 9.98 5.65
N SER A 36 8.79 9.93 6.10
CA SER A 36 8.40 9.53 7.44
C SER A 36 7.56 8.25 7.47
N HIS A 37 6.27 8.37 7.70
CA HIS A 37 5.39 7.22 7.95
C HIS A 37 5.10 6.34 6.72
N LEU A 38 5.20 6.88 5.50
CA LEU A 38 5.00 6.07 4.30
C LEU A 38 6.18 5.12 4.02
N LYS A 39 7.36 5.36 4.59
CA LYS A 39 8.46 4.39 4.55
C LYS A 39 8.09 3.06 5.23
N MET A 40 7.25 3.11 6.26
CA MET A 40 6.74 1.89 6.91
C MET A 40 5.84 1.05 5.99
N ALA A 41 5.27 1.67 4.96
CA ALA A 41 4.53 0.99 3.89
C ALA A 41 5.41 0.61 2.69
N ASN A 42 6.73 0.74 2.83
CA ASN A 42 7.71 0.51 1.77
C ASN A 42 7.47 1.41 0.52
N CYS A 43 6.96 2.61 0.75
CA CYS A 43 6.66 3.60 -0.28
C CYS A 43 7.88 4.49 -0.51
N GLU A 44 8.82 3.98 -1.29
CA GLU A 44 10.02 4.70 -1.70
C GLU A 44 9.80 5.42 -3.03
N LEU A 45 10.42 6.59 -3.19
CA LEU A 45 10.37 7.34 -4.43
C LEU A 45 11.22 6.67 -5.50
N ASP A 46 10.60 6.39 -6.63
CA ASP A 46 11.31 5.87 -7.79
C ASP A 46 11.98 7.03 -8.54
N GLU A 47 13.30 7.03 -8.55
CA GLU A 47 14.13 7.98 -9.28
C GLU A 47 14.94 7.24 -10.36
N GLY A 48 15.14 7.91 -11.49
CA GLY A 48 15.92 7.35 -12.60
C GLY A 48 15.12 6.40 -13.50
N LYS A 49 15.78 5.46 -14.11
CA LYS A 49 15.14 4.50 -15.03
C LYS A 49 14.49 3.36 -14.25
N LEU A 50 13.17 3.22 -14.40
CA LEU A 50 12.34 2.25 -13.67
C LEU A 50 12.79 0.79 -13.81
N LEU A 51 13.41 0.41 -14.93
CA LEU A 51 13.76 -0.97 -15.28
C LEU A 51 15.24 -1.14 -15.62
N ALA A 52 16.11 -0.26 -15.15
CA ALA A 52 17.51 -0.33 -15.48
C ALA A 52 18.31 -1.01 -14.37
N GLY A 53 18.97 -2.09 -14.74
CA GLY A 53 20.00 -2.75 -13.96
C GLY A 53 19.56 -4.04 -13.26
N ASP A 54 20.57 -4.81 -12.89
CA ASP A 54 20.43 -6.03 -12.10
C ASP A 54 20.60 -5.69 -10.61
N CYS A 55 19.61 -6.01 -9.79
CA CYS A 55 19.65 -5.76 -8.35
C CYS A 55 20.81 -6.48 -7.64
N SER A 56 21.34 -7.52 -8.24
CA SER A 56 22.54 -8.21 -7.74
C SER A 56 23.80 -7.35 -7.86
N LYS A 57 23.73 -6.30 -8.69
CA LYS A 57 24.81 -5.34 -8.90
C LYS A 57 24.29 -3.92 -8.61
N PRO A 58 24.30 -3.48 -7.36
CA PRO A 58 23.71 -2.22 -6.95
C PRO A 58 24.25 -1.00 -7.71
N ASP A 59 25.48 -1.05 -8.16
CA ASP A 59 26.13 0.04 -8.91
C ASP A 59 25.54 0.24 -10.33
N GLU A 60 24.84 -0.76 -10.87
CA GLU A 60 24.18 -0.69 -12.18
C GLU A 60 22.72 -0.20 -12.08
N VAL A 61 22.15 -0.13 -10.87
CA VAL A 61 20.76 0.24 -10.64
C VAL A 61 20.66 1.75 -10.48
N SER A 62 20.03 2.41 -11.44
CA SER A 62 19.80 3.86 -11.38
C SER A 62 18.56 4.27 -10.57
N ASN A 63 17.68 3.32 -10.22
CA ASN A 63 16.47 3.58 -9.46
C ASN A 63 16.71 3.35 -7.97
N THR A 64 16.84 4.44 -7.22
CA THR A 64 17.14 4.42 -5.78
C THR A 64 16.02 3.79 -4.96
N GLY A 65 14.76 4.08 -5.31
CA GLY A 65 13.60 3.52 -4.62
C GLY A 65 13.47 2.00 -4.83
N PHE A 66 13.74 1.55 -6.05
CA PHE A 66 13.75 0.12 -6.35
C PHE A 66 14.86 -0.62 -5.58
N LEU A 67 16.05 -0.05 -5.54
CA LEU A 67 17.17 -0.63 -4.80
C LEU A 67 16.88 -0.68 -3.29
N ALA A 68 16.27 0.37 -2.73
CA ALA A 68 15.87 0.38 -1.33
C ALA A 68 14.87 -0.75 -1.01
N ARG A 69 13.81 -0.89 -1.82
CA ARG A 69 12.84 -1.98 -1.68
C ARG A 69 13.47 -3.36 -1.82
N TRP A 70 14.37 -3.53 -2.80
CA TRP A 70 15.09 -4.79 -2.99
C TRP A 70 15.96 -5.14 -1.77
N ASN A 71 16.65 -4.17 -1.20
CA ASN A 71 17.47 -4.39 0.01
C ASN A 71 16.64 -4.88 1.20
N HIS A 72 15.37 -4.46 1.30
CA HIS A 72 14.48 -4.91 2.37
C HIS A 72 14.01 -6.35 2.19
N VAL A 73 13.85 -6.82 0.95
CA VAL A 73 13.26 -8.15 0.67
C VAL A 73 14.27 -9.18 0.20
N ASN A 74 15.53 -8.78 -0.07
CA ASN A 74 16.53 -9.69 -0.58
C ASN A 74 16.83 -10.82 0.43
N LYS A 75 17.34 -11.94 -0.07
CA LYS A 75 17.69 -13.12 0.73
C LYS A 75 16.53 -13.68 1.55
N SER A 76 15.29 -13.53 1.05
CA SER A 76 14.06 -14.00 1.72
C SER A 76 13.87 -13.43 3.13
N GLN A 77 14.26 -12.20 3.37
CA GLN A 77 14.03 -11.53 4.65
C GLN A 77 12.53 -11.30 4.86
N GLU A 78 12.08 -11.48 6.09
CA GLU A 78 10.72 -11.15 6.49
C GLU A 78 10.57 -9.64 6.61
N VAL A 79 9.58 -9.09 5.90
CA VAL A 79 9.31 -7.65 5.88
C VAL A 79 7.95 -7.37 6.48
N HIS A 80 7.92 -6.53 7.50
CA HIS A 80 6.69 -6.03 8.10
C HIS A 80 6.35 -4.68 7.48
N MET A 81 5.16 -4.57 6.91
CA MET A 81 4.66 -3.33 6.34
C MET A 81 3.43 -2.84 7.09
N TYR A 82 3.37 -1.54 7.32
CA TYR A 82 2.23 -0.88 7.96
C TYR A 82 1.66 0.15 7.02
N GLY A 83 0.35 0.17 6.86
CA GLY A 83 -0.32 1.11 6.00
C GLY A 83 -1.73 1.41 6.46
N ARG A 84 -2.24 2.57 6.05
CA ARG A 84 -3.62 2.97 6.30
C ARG A 84 -4.57 2.23 5.38
N LEU A 85 -5.71 1.81 5.90
CA LEU A 85 -6.81 1.32 5.07
C LEU A 85 -7.55 2.52 4.45
N LEU A 86 -7.48 2.60 3.12
CA LEU A 86 -8.13 3.66 2.33
C LEU A 86 -9.53 3.20 1.89
N ALA A 87 -10.34 2.77 2.87
CA ALA A 87 -11.73 2.41 2.67
C ALA A 87 -12.63 3.58 3.10
N ASP A 88 -13.70 3.83 2.36
CA ASP A 88 -14.60 4.97 2.63
C ASP A 88 -15.09 4.97 4.07
N ILE A 89 -15.46 3.81 4.59
CA ILE A 89 -15.94 3.69 5.97
C ILE A 89 -14.88 4.02 7.03
N CYS A 90 -13.59 3.85 6.70
CA CYS A 90 -12.49 4.20 7.60
C CYS A 90 -12.14 5.70 7.55
N ASN A 91 -12.62 6.41 6.55
CA ASN A 91 -12.34 7.83 6.31
C ASN A 91 -13.49 8.76 6.74
N VAL A 92 -14.57 8.20 7.27
CA VAL A 92 -15.71 8.99 7.76
C VAL A 92 -15.35 9.61 9.12
N PRO A 93 -15.65 10.88 9.35
CA PRO A 93 -15.36 11.55 10.63
C PRO A 93 -16.27 11.11 11.78
N THR A 94 -17.24 10.26 11.50
CA THR A 94 -18.22 9.74 12.49
C THR A 94 -17.84 8.34 12.94
N HIS A 95 -18.13 8.03 14.20
CA HIS A 95 -17.88 6.70 14.75
C HIS A 95 -18.98 5.71 14.34
N ILE A 96 -18.60 4.45 14.17
CA ILE A 96 -19.55 3.36 13.96
C ILE A 96 -20.34 3.14 15.26
N ILE A 97 -21.66 3.01 15.14
CA ILE A 97 -22.56 2.79 16.28
C ILE A 97 -22.17 1.48 16.98
N ASN A 98 -22.27 1.49 18.32
CA ASN A 98 -22.01 0.31 19.14
C ASN A 98 -22.94 -0.85 18.75
N GLY A 99 -22.43 -2.08 18.75
CA GLY A 99 -23.17 -3.28 18.38
C GLY A 99 -23.12 -3.65 16.90
N VAL A 100 -22.49 -2.84 16.06
CA VAL A 100 -22.27 -3.18 14.65
C VAL A 100 -21.00 -4.01 14.46
N LYS A 101 -21.13 -5.17 13.81
CA LYS A 101 -19.98 -6.01 13.46
C LYS A 101 -19.44 -5.60 12.09
N MET A 102 -18.18 -5.20 12.07
CA MET A 102 -17.47 -4.86 10.84
C MET A 102 -16.54 -6.01 10.45
N HIS A 103 -16.64 -6.46 9.19
CA HIS A 103 -15.74 -7.44 8.62
C HIS A 103 -15.02 -6.83 7.42
N ILE A 104 -13.70 -6.90 7.44
CA ILE A 104 -12.84 -6.46 6.34
C ILE A 104 -12.19 -7.71 5.75
N LYS A 105 -12.41 -7.96 4.46
CA LYS A 105 -11.73 -9.03 3.74
C LYS A 105 -10.72 -8.45 2.76
N LEU A 106 -9.46 -8.76 3.00
CA LEU A 106 -8.36 -8.47 2.09
C LEU A 106 -8.06 -9.74 1.29
N THR A 107 -8.08 -9.63 -0.01
CA THR A 107 -7.70 -10.73 -0.90
C THR A 107 -6.48 -10.26 -1.69
N PRO A 108 -5.33 -10.90 -1.52
CA PRO A 108 -4.18 -10.58 -2.34
C PRO A 108 -4.51 -10.88 -3.80
N ARG A 109 -4.06 -10.02 -4.70
CA ARG A 109 -4.17 -10.29 -6.12
C ARG A 109 -3.10 -11.34 -6.46
N SER A 110 -3.53 -12.46 -7.04
CA SER A 110 -2.60 -13.36 -7.68
C SER A 110 -2.09 -12.67 -8.96
N THR A 111 -0.89 -12.19 -8.93
CA THR A 111 -0.16 -11.85 -10.16
C THR A 111 0.35 -13.15 -10.74
N CYS A 112 -0.11 -13.43 -11.93
CA CYS A 112 0.58 -14.42 -12.77
C CYS A 112 1.90 -13.84 -13.23
#